data_4e64beb77c37a44668a89d06da54507f
#
_entry.id   4e64beb77c37a44668a89d06da54507f
#
_cell.length_a   1.000
_cell.length_b   1.000
_cell.length_c   1.000
_cell.angle_alpha   90.00
_cell.angle_beta   90.00
_cell.angle_gamma   90.00
#
_symmetry.space_group_name_H-M   'P 1'
#
loop_
_entity.id
_entity.type
_entity.pdbx_description
1 polymer ?
#
loop_
_entity_poly.entity_id
_entity_poly.type
_entity_poly.pdbx_seq_one_letter_code
_entity_poly.pdbx_strand_id
1 'polypeptide(L)'
;GIIIAQTYVASAIIMRNSLAAFKAIDPAYIQTAQNLGLTPTKTLILVEIPLCWSVLISGCIVAFSRALGEFGATLMLAGATRLKTETLPMAIYLNIASGDFSLAIGCALVLIAIAITLLFALHRLQRDRKLAC
;
A
#
# COMPACT_ATOMS: atom_id res chain seq x y z
N GLY A 1 -0.21 -13.29 14.35
CA GLY A 1 -0.79 -13.79 13.09
C GLY A 1 -1.18 -12.66 12.15
N ILE A 2 -2.05 -11.70 12.55
CA ILE A 2 -2.58 -10.62 11.69
C ILE A 2 -1.46 -9.77 11.08
N ILE A 3 -0.55 -9.24 11.92
CA ILE A 3 0.56 -8.38 11.47
C ILE A 3 1.43 -9.11 10.44
N ILE A 4 1.72 -10.38 10.65
CA ILE A 4 2.54 -11.18 9.71
C ILE A 4 1.82 -11.33 8.37
N ALA A 5 0.53 -11.68 8.36
CA ALA A 5 -0.26 -11.83 7.15
C ALA A 5 -0.32 -10.53 6.34
N GLN A 6 -0.67 -9.43 6.99
CA GLN A 6 -0.77 -8.11 6.35
C GLN A 6 0.59 -7.59 5.85
N THR A 7 1.66 -7.78 6.65
CA THR A 7 3.01 -7.40 6.24
C THR A 7 3.48 -8.20 5.03
N TYR A 8 3.20 -9.50 4.97
CA TYR A 8 3.55 -10.34 3.84
C TYR A 8 2.88 -9.86 2.54
N VAL A 9 1.57 -9.62 2.57
CA VAL A 9 0.81 -9.11 1.41
C VAL A 9 1.30 -7.73 1.00
N ALA A 10 1.47 -6.80 1.95
CA ALA A 10 1.95 -5.45 1.69
C ALA A 10 3.36 -5.44 1.10
N SER A 11 4.27 -6.24 1.64
CA SER A 11 5.68 -6.30 1.18
C SER A 11 5.79 -6.75 -0.28
N ALA A 12 5.01 -7.74 -0.69
CA ALA A 12 4.99 -8.23 -2.07
C ALA A 12 4.56 -7.12 -3.06
N ILE A 13 3.55 -6.32 -2.70
CA ILE A 13 3.06 -5.22 -3.52
C ILE A 13 4.06 -4.08 -3.58
N ILE A 14 4.62 -3.68 -2.42
CA ILE A 14 5.63 -2.62 -2.33
C ILE A 14 6.85 -2.99 -3.17
N MET A 15 7.35 -4.22 -3.05
CA MET A 15 8.50 -4.70 -3.81
C MET A 15 8.27 -4.63 -5.32
N ARG A 16 7.11 -5.11 -5.81
CA ARG A 16 6.75 -5.03 -7.24
C ARG A 16 6.66 -3.59 -7.73
N ASN A 17 5.99 -2.71 -6.99
CA ASN A 17 5.82 -1.32 -7.37
C ASN A 17 7.15 -0.56 -7.34
N SER A 18 7.99 -0.79 -6.34
CA SER A 18 9.32 -0.18 -6.25
C SER A 18 10.21 -0.62 -7.40
N LEU A 19 10.24 -1.92 -7.72
CA LEU A 19 11.01 -2.44 -8.83
C LEU A 19 10.57 -1.83 -10.17
N ALA A 20 9.26 -1.71 -10.39
CA ALA A 20 8.71 -1.07 -11.59
C ALA A 20 9.06 0.43 -11.65
N ALA A 21 9.03 1.12 -10.50
CA ALA A 21 9.39 2.53 -10.40
C ALA A 21 10.85 2.79 -10.78
N PHE A 22 11.77 1.99 -10.23
CA PHE A 22 13.21 2.13 -10.55
C PHE A 22 13.52 1.75 -12.00
N LYS A 23 12.88 0.71 -12.55
CA LYS A 23 13.04 0.33 -13.96
C LYS A 23 12.50 1.36 -14.95
N ALA A 24 11.60 2.23 -14.53
CA ALA A 24 11.04 3.29 -15.37
C ALA A 24 11.93 4.54 -15.43
N ILE A 25 13.01 4.61 -14.65
CA ILE A 25 13.99 5.71 -14.72
C ILE A 25 14.80 5.57 -16.00
N ASP A 26 14.90 6.66 -16.76
CA ASP A 26 15.76 6.69 -17.94
C ASP A 26 17.24 6.50 -17.51
N PRO A 27 17.95 5.51 -18.07
CA PRO A 27 19.36 5.27 -17.78
C PRO A 27 20.26 6.49 -17.97
N ALA A 28 19.85 7.45 -18.82
CA ALA A 28 20.61 8.68 -19.05
C ALA A 28 20.82 9.49 -17.76
N TYR A 29 19.85 9.55 -16.84
CA TYR A 29 20.01 10.22 -15.56
C TYR A 29 21.07 9.56 -14.68
N ILE A 30 21.08 8.22 -14.66
CA ILE A 30 22.03 7.43 -13.88
C ILE A 30 23.45 7.62 -14.44
N GLN A 31 23.60 7.51 -15.76
CA GLN A 31 24.89 7.69 -16.44
C GLN A 31 25.44 9.11 -16.24
N THR A 32 24.59 10.12 -16.36
CA THR A 32 25.00 11.52 -16.13
C THR A 32 25.50 11.73 -14.70
N ALA A 33 24.80 11.19 -13.70
CA ALA A 33 25.19 11.28 -12.30
C ALA A 33 26.53 10.59 -12.04
N GLN A 34 26.75 9.43 -12.64
CA GLN A 34 28.02 8.68 -12.54
C GLN A 34 29.18 9.41 -13.24
N ASN A 35 28.94 10.02 -14.41
CA ASN A 35 29.92 10.82 -15.13
C ASN A 35 30.32 12.08 -14.34
N LEU A 36 29.45 12.61 -13.50
CA LEU A 36 29.73 13.70 -12.56
C LEU A 36 30.46 13.23 -11.29
N GLY A 37 30.87 11.96 -11.21
CA GLY A 37 31.64 11.40 -10.11
C GLY A 37 30.83 10.93 -8.90
N LEU A 38 29.51 10.80 -9.03
CA LEU A 38 28.68 10.22 -7.98
C LEU A 38 28.89 8.71 -7.89
N THR A 39 29.08 8.23 -6.66
CA THR A 39 29.11 6.77 -6.41
C THR A 39 27.71 6.18 -6.60
N PRO A 40 27.57 4.88 -6.92
CA PRO A 40 26.26 4.24 -7.13
C PRO A 40 25.29 4.46 -5.97
N THR A 41 25.77 4.41 -4.72
CA THR A 41 24.95 4.66 -3.54
C THR A 41 24.45 6.11 -3.46
N LYS A 42 25.30 7.08 -3.81
CA LYS A 42 24.89 8.49 -3.85
C LYS A 42 23.93 8.76 -5.00
N THR A 43 24.11 8.12 -6.15
CA THR A 43 23.17 8.19 -7.29
C THR A 43 21.81 7.67 -6.89
N LEU A 44 21.74 6.54 -6.19
CA LEU A 44 20.47 6.00 -5.68
C LEU A 44 19.76 6.99 -4.76
N ILE A 45 20.45 7.55 -3.76
CA ILE A 45 19.83 8.40 -2.73
C ILE A 45 19.48 9.79 -3.27
N LEU A 46 20.35 10.39 -4.09
CA LEU A 46 20.23 11.79 -4.52
C LEU A 46 19.48 11.96 -5.84
N VAL A 47 19.39 10.91 -6.67
CA VAL A 47 18.79 10.98 -8.00
C VAL A 47 17.59 10.02 -8.12
N GLU A 48 17.82 8.72 -7.93
CA GLU A 48 16.79 7.72 -8.21
C GLU A 48 15.61 7.79 -7.22
N ILE A 49 15.87 7.84 -5.90
CA ILE A 49 14.81 7.91 -4.88
C ILE A 49 13.96 9.17 -5.03
N PRO A 50 14.52 10.40 -5.13
CA PRO A 50 13.70 11.59 -5.33
C PRO A 50 12.87 11.55 -6.61
N LEU A 51 13.44 11.01 -7.69
CA LEU A 51 12.75 10.90 -8.99
C LEU A 51 11.55 9.94 -8.91
N CYS A 52 11.67 8.85 -8.12
CA CYS A 52 10.63 7.85 -7.94
C CYS A 52 9.72 8.10 -6.72
N TRP A 53 9.99 9.13 -5.91
CA TRP A 53 9.33 9.35 -4.62
C TRP A 53 7.80 9.28 -4.70
N SER A 54 7.21 9.97 -5.66
CA SER A 54 5.75 9.99 -5.87
C SER A 54 5.20 8.59 -6.21
N VAL A 55 5.94 7.80 -7.00
CA VAL A 55 5.53 6.43 -7.37
C VAL A 55 5.65 5.49 -6.18
N LEU A 56 6.71 5.66 -5.37
CA LEU A 56 6.91 4.87 -4.16
C LEU A 56 5.80 5.11 -3.14
N ILE A 57 5.45 6.38 -2.88
CA ILE A 57 4.33 6.72 -1.98
C ILE A 57 3.01 6.16 -2.52
N SER A 58 2.75 6.32 -3.82
CA SER A 58 1.55 5.74 -4.44
C SER A 58 1.51 4.22 -4.27
N GLY A 59 2.65 3.55 -4.42
CA GLY A 59 2.80 2.12 -4.16
C GLY A 59 2.51 1.73 -2.72
N CYS A 60 2.95 2.52 -1.76
CA CYS A 60 2.66 2.31 -0.33
C CYS A 60 1.17 2.46 -0.03
N ILE A 61 0.49 3.47 -0.60
CA ILE A 61 -0.95 3.67 -0.41
C ILE A 61 -1.73 2.48 -0.97
N VAL A 62 -1.38 2.00 -2.17
CA VAL A 62 -2.01 0.81 -2.79
C VAL A 62 -1.77 -0.43 -1.94
N ALA A 63 -0.54 -0.65 -1.47
CA ALA A 63 -0.21 -1.80 -0.63
C ALA A 63 -0.97 -1.77 0.71
N PHE A 64 -1.08 -0.59 1.33
CA PHE A 64 -1.85 -0.40 2.55
C PHE A 64 -3.34 -0.65 2.35
N SER A 65 -3.93 -0.10 1.26
CA SER A 65 -5.33 -0.34 0.91
C SER A 65 -5.62 -1.83 0.70
N ARG A 66 -4.69 -2.54 0.06
CA ARG A 66 -4.79 -3.99 -0.18
C ARG A 66 -4.69 -4.79 1.12
N ALA A 67 -3.75 -4.40 2.00
CA ALA A 67 -3.58 -5.05 3.30
C ALA A 67 -4.79 -4.84 4.23
N LEU A 68 -5.44 -3.67 4.18
CA LEU A 68 -6.67 -3.41 4.94
C LEU A 68 -7.83 -4.33 4.54
N GLY A 69 -7.93 -4.69 3.25
CA GLY A 69 -8.96 -5.60 2.74
C GLY A 69 -8.61 -7.08 2.88
N GLU A 70 -7.46 -7.43 3.46
CA GLU A 70 -7.02 -8.83 3.55
C GLU A 70 -7.83 -9.59 4.61
N PHE A 71 -8.63 -10.51 4.13
CA PHE A 71 -9.48 -11.36 4.96
C PHE A 71 -8.96 -12.80 5.02
N GLY A 72 -8.66 -13.40 3.86
CA GLY A 72 -8.37 -14.82 3.73
C GLY A 72 -7.12 -15.28 4.47
N ALA A 73 -5.99 -14.61 4.24
CA ALA A 73 -4.74 -14.96 4.92
C ALA A 73 -4.83 -14.69 6.42
N THR A 74 -5.52 -13.62 6.83
CA THR A 74 -5.74 -13.30 8.25
C THR A 74 -6.60 -14.36 8.92
N LEU A 75 -7.67 -14.82 8.27
CA LEU A 75 -8.53 -15.88 8.79
C LEU A 75 -7.77 -17.20 8.96
N MET A 76 -6.94 -17.58 7.98
CA MET A 76 -6.17 -18.82 8.02
C MET A 76 -5.05 -18.81 9.05
N LEU A 77 -4.37 -17.67 9.24
CA LEU A 77 -3.20 -17.57 10.12
C LEU A 77 -3.55 -17.17 11.56
N ALA A 78 -4.56 -16.36 11.76
CA ALA A 78 -4.91 -15.80 13.05
C ALA A 78 -6.23 -16.31 13.61
N GLY A 79 -7.07 -16.93 12.77
CA GLY A 79 -8.43 -17.31 13.11
C GLY A 79 -9.36 -16.11 13.28
N ALA A 80 -10.63 -16.38 13.57
CA ALA A 80 -11.67 -15.38 13.75
C ALA A 80 -12.13 -15.36 15.23
N THR A 81 -11.35 -14.71 16.11
CA THR A 81 -11.74 -14.58 17.52
C THR A 81 -12.17 -13.15 17.80
N ARG A 82 -13.43 -12.95 18.23
CA ARG A 82 -13.98 -11.64 18.60
C ARG A 82 -13.08 -10.94 19.62
N LEU A 83 -12.81 -9.65 19.39
CA LEU A 83 -12.00 -8.77 20.25
C LEU A 83 -10.52 -9.19 20.44
N LYS A 84 -10.03 -10.22 19.75
CA LYS A 84 -8.61 -10.64 19.83
C LYS A 84 -7.89 -10.60 18.49
N THR A 85 -8.50 -11.17 17.44
CA THR A 85 -7.90 -11.27 16.10
C THR A 85 -8.84 -10.73 15.04
N GLU A 86 -9.59 -9.68 15.35
CA GLU A 86 -10.64 -9.12 14.54
C GLU A 86 -10.09 -7.93 13.72
N THR A 87 -10.15 -8.05 12.40
CA THR A 87 -9.95 -6.94 11.47
C THR A 87 -11.29 -6.45 10.95
N LEU A 88 -11.37 -5.26 10.33
CA LEU A 88 -12.64 -4.74 9.82
C LEU A 88 -13.36 -5.71 8.87
N PRO A 89 -12.70 -6.35 7.87
CA PRO A 89 -13.34 -7.38 7.06
C PRO A 89 -13.81 -8.60 7.87
N MET A 90 -13.04 -8.97 8.90
CA MET A 90 -13.39 -10.07 9.80
C MET A 90 -14.61 -9.72 10.65
N ALA A 91 -14.68 -8.48 11.15
CA ALA A 91 -15.83 -7.96 11.90
C ALA A 91 -17.11 -8.01 11.07
N ILE A 92 -17.04 -7.62 9.80
CA ILE A 92 -18.18 -7.71 8.88
C ILE A 92 -18.65 -9.17 8.77
N TYR A 93 -17.73 -10.10 8.51
CA TYR A 93 -18.04 -11.52 8.38
C TYR A 93 -18.67 -12.10 9.66
N LEU A 94 -18.06 -11.86 10.82
CA LEU A 94 -18.54 -12.38 12.11
C LEU A 94 -19.92 -11.82 12.49
N ASN A 95 -20.19 -10.55 12.21
CA ASN A 95 -21.47 -9.94 12.50
C ASN A 95 -22.57 -10.43 11.54
N ILE A 96 -22.25 -10.66 10.27
CA ILE A 96 -23.19 -11.32 9.34
C ILE A 96 -23.50 -12.75 9.82
N ALA A 97 -22.47 -13.52 10.22
CA ALA A 97 -22.63 -14.89 10.69
C ALA A 97 -23.43 -14.99 12.00
N SER A 98 -23.37 -13.96 12.85
CA SER A 98 -24.14 -13.89 14.10
C SER A 98 -25.54 -13.28 13.92
N GLY A 99 -25.91 -12.82 12.71
CA GLY A 99 -27.20 -12.20 12.42
C GLY A 99 -27.29 -10.71 12.80
N ASP A 100 -26.18 -10.09 13.24
CA ASP A 100 -26.16 -8.68 13.58
C ASP A 100 -25.80 -7.81 12.36
N PHE A 101 -26.77 -7.64 11.49
CA PHE A 101 -26.61 -6.87 10.26
C PHE A 101 -26.36 -5.39 10.51
N SER A 102 -26.82 -4.84 11.63
CA SER A 102 -26.61 -3.42 11.95
C SER A 102 -25.13 -3.10 12.16
N LEU A 103 -24.44 -3.90 12.96
CA LEU A 103 -23.00 -3.76 13.18
C LEU A 103 -22.19 -4.09 11.92
N ALA A 104 -22.62 -5.11 11.14
CA ALA A 104 -21.96 -5.46 9.89
C ALA A 104 -21.98 -4.29 8.89
N ILE A 105 -23.12 -3.62 8.73
CA ILE A 105 -23.26 -2.43 7.86
C ILE A 105 -22.41 -1.29 8.39
N GLY A 106 -22.38 -1.04 9.69
CA GLY A 106 -21.54 -0.02 10.30
C GLY A 106 -20.05 -0.23 9.98
N CYS A 107 -19.54 -1.45 10.17
CA CYS A 107 -18.15 -1.80 9.84
C CYS A 107 -17.84 -1.66 8.34
N ALA A 108 -18.80 -2.04 7.47
CA ALA A 108 -18.66 -1.91 6.03
C ALA A 108 -18.58 -0.44 5.60
N LEU A 109 -19.40 0.45 6.16
CA LEU A 109 -19.36 1.88 5.89
C LEU A 109 -18.03 2.51 6.31
N VAL A 110 -17.49 2.13 7.47
CA VAL A 110 -16.17 2.58 7.92
C VAL A 110 -15.08 2.13 6.94
N LEU A 111 -15.11 0.88 6.50
CA LEU A 111 -14.13 0.35 5.53
C LEU A 111 -14.21 1.10 4.19
N ILE A 112 -15.41 1.37 3.70
CA ILE A 112 -15.64 2.15 2.46
C ILE A 112 -15.13 3.58 2.62
N ALA A 113 -15.39 4.24 3.75
CA ALA A 113 -14.90 5.59 4.01
C ALA A 113 -13.37 5.65 4.01
N ILE A 114 -12.70 4.66 4.61
CA ILE A 114 -11.23 4.55 4.57
C ILE A 114 -10.74 4.34 3.13
N ALA A 115 -11.37 3.44 2.37
CA ALA A 115 -10.99 3.17 0.99
C ALA A 115 -11.12 4.41 0.09
N ILE A 116 -12.21 5.17 0.22
CA ILE A 116 -12.44 6.41 -0.53
C ILE A 116 -11.40 7.46 -0.17
N THR A 117 -11.05 7.63 1.11
CA THR A 117 -10.03 8.60 1.55
C THR A 117 -8.66 8.24 0.98
N LEU A 118 -8.29 6.96 0.97
CA LEU A 118 -7.03 6.49 0.39
C LEU A 118 -6.99 6.67 -1.13
N LEU A 119 -8.08 6.39 -1.84
CA LEU A 119 -8.18 6.63 -3.28
C LEU A 119 -8.07 8.12 -3.61
N PHE A 120 -8.69 8.99 -2.81
CA PHE A 120 -8.59 10.43 -3.00
C PHE A 120 -7.17 10.94 -2.75
N ALA A 121 -6.50 10.45 -1.71
CA ALA A 121 -5.09 10.74 -1.46
C ALA A 121 -4.20 10.30 -2.62
N LEU A 122 -4.42 9.08 -3.15
CA LEU A 122 -3.71 8.57 -4.31
C LEU A 122 -3.93 9.45 -5.55
N HIS A 123 -5.18 9.83 -5.81
CA HIS A 123 -5.51 10.69 -6.94
C HIS A 123 -4.85 12.07 -6.84
N ARG A 124 -4.81 12.66 -5.66
CA ARG A 124 -4.10 13.93 -5.41
C ARG A 124 -2.61 13.82 -5.71
N LEU A 125 -1.95 12.80 -5.19
CA LEU A 125 -0.52 12.56 -5.44
C LEU A 125 -0.18 12.36 -6.94
N GLN A 126 -1.05 11.66 -7.66
CA GLN A 126 -0.86 11.45 -9.11
C GLN A 126 -1.11 12.72 -9.93
N ARG A 127 -2.03 13.57 -9.48
CA ARG A 127 -2.33 14.84 -10.16
C ARG A 127 -1.17 15.82 -10.04
N ASP A 128 -0.56 15.93 -8.87
CA ASP A 128 0.58 16.82 -8.65
C ASP A 128 1.78 16.43 -9.54
N ARG A 129 1.91 15.14 -9.87
CA ARG A 129 2.94 14.63 -10.77
C ARG A 129 2.74 15.07 -12.23
N LYS A 130 1.50 15.16 -12.72
CA LYS A 130 1.20 15.62 -14.09
C LYS A 130 1.46 17.11 -14.30
N LEU A 131 1.57 17.88 -13.21
CA LEU A 131 1.86 19.31 -13.26
C LEU A 131 3.37 19.60 -13.13
N ALA A 132 4.18 18.60 -12.80
CA ALA A 132 5.63 18.73 -12.60
C ALA A 132 6.47 18.19 -13.79
N CYS A 133 5.83 17.69 -14.84
CA CYS A 133 6.39 17.39 -16.16
C CYS A 133 5.87 18.38 -17.17
#